data_13514e28a44b3c7348bc0a19290d8dee
#
_entry.id   13514e28a44b3c7348bc0a19290d8dee
#
_cell.length_a   1.000
_cell.length_b   1.000
_cell.length_c   1.000
_cell.angle_alpha   90.00
_cell.angle_beta   90.00
_cell.angle_gamma   90.00
#
_symmetry.space_group_name_H-M   'P 1'
#
loop_
_entity.id
_entity.type
_entity.pdbx_description
1 polymer ?
#
loop_
_entity_poly.entity_id
_entity_poly.type
_entity_poly.pdbx_seq_one_letter_code
_entity_poly.pdbx_strand_id
1 'polypeptide(L)'
;MAYDWRSRAFIALSVMGIAVAVYHAYGELTYTLSSCYISSKINCGTVFASGYTTFPPAGSIPGLHEGISFWVYGVIWFPVCLIVGLWAIRKYGNPRGSVLVPFLMIGNIFTLYPWDIEIRILGGVYCPVCVSLYFINYIMTFVALASRSSEA
;
A
#
# COMPACT_ATOMS: atom_id res chain seq x y z
N MET A 1 -5.48 7.65 -28.30
CA MET A 1 -6.56 7.61 -27.29
C MET A 1 -6.18 8.58 -26.16
N ALA A 2 -6.97 9.64 -25.95
CA ALA A 2 -6.73 10.54 -24.81
C ALA A 2 -7.28 9.86 -23.56
N TYR A 3 -6.39 9.44 -22.65
CA TYR A 3 -6.81 8.92 -21.35
C TYR A 3 -7.53 10.01 -20.57
N ASP A 4 -8.71 9.69 -20.04
CA ASP A 4 -9.42 10.52 -19.07
C ASP A 4 -8.53 10.80 -17.85
N TRP A 5 -8.76 11.93 -17.16
CA TRP A 5 -7.96 12.34 -15.98
C TRP A 5 -7.92 11.24 -14.89
N ARG A 6 -9.01 10.48 -14.75
CA ARG A 6 -9.11 9.37 -13.80
C ARG A 6 -8.14 8.24 -14.13
N SER A 7 -8.03 7.90 -15.42
CA SER A 7 -7.07 6.90 -15.91
C SER A 7 -5.63 7.34 -15.65
N ARG A 8 -5.33 8.63 -15.93
CA ARG A 8 -4.01 9.21 -15.66
C ARG A 8 -3.70 9.23 -14.16
N ALA A 9 -4.65 9.65 -13.34
CA ALA A 9 -4.50 9.67 -11.88
C ALA A 9 -4.27 8.25 -11.33
N PHE A 10 -5.04 7.26 -11.78
CA PHE A 10 -4.88 5.88 -11.33
C PHE A 10 -3.50 5.31 -11.70
N ILE A 11 -3.04 5.53 -12.93
CA ILE A 11 -1.71 5.10 -13.38
C ILE A 11 -0.61 5.80 -12.58
N ALA A 12 -0.71 7.12 -12.42
CA ALA A 12 0.27 7.90 -11.65
C ALA A 12 0.36 7.44 -10.19
N LEU A 13 -0.77 7.20 -9.55
CA LEU A 13 -0.82 6.68 -8.16
C LEU A 13 -0.22 5.27 -8.06
N SER A 14 -0.50 4.40 -9.02
CA SER A 14 0.09 3.05 -9.05
C SER A 14 1.61 3.11 -9.19
N VAL A 15 2.13 3.95 -10.09
CA VAL A 15 3.58 4.15 -10.29
C VAL A 15 4.21 4.78 -9.04
N MET A 16 3.56 5.76 -8.42
CA MET A 16 4.02 6.36 -7.17
C MET A 16 4.05 5.32 -6.04
N GLY A 17 3.02 4.48 -5.94
CA GLY A 17 2.98 3.38 -4.98
C GLY A 17 4.13 2.38 -5.17
N ILE A 18 4.45 2.02 -6.42
CA ILE A 18 5.61 1.19 -6.74
C ILE A 18 6.90 1.86 -6.26
N ALA A 19 7.10 3.14 -6.58
CA ALA A 19 8.31 3.87 -6.19
C ALA A 19 8.49 3.93 -4.67
N VAL A 20 7.41 4.23 -3.93
CA VAL A 20 7.43 4.27 -2.45
C VAL A 20 7.66 2.87 -1.87
N ALA A 21 7.03 1.83 -2.44
CA ALA A 21 7.22 0.45 -1.97
C ALA A 21 8.66 -0.04 -2.21
N VAL A 22 9.26 0.29 -3.34
CA VAL A 22 10.68 -0.04 -3.65
C VAL A 22 11.61 0.74 -2.72
N TYR A 23 11.34 2.03 -2.46
CA TYR A 23 12.10 2.81 -1.49
C TYR A 23 12.01 2.20 -0.07
N HIS A 24 10.82 1.77 0.34
CA HIS A 24 10.59 1.06 1.59
C HIS A 24 11.42 -0.24 1.68
N ALA A 25 11.34 -1.07 0.63
CA ALA A 25 12.10 -2.31 0.53
C ALA A 25 13.62 -2.07 0.62
N TYR A 26 14.13 -1.11 -0.16
CA TYR A 26 15.53 -0.74 -0.13
C TYR A 26 15.98 -0.30 1.27
N GLY A 27 15.20 0.56 1.90
CA GLY A 27 15.53 1.09 3.20
C GLY A 27 15.51 0.03 4.32
N GLU A 28 14.61 -0.94 4.26
CA GLU A 28 14.58 -2.06 5.19
C GLU A 28 15.75 -3.02 4.96
N LEU A 29 16.05 -3.37 3.71
CA LEU A 29 17.14 -4.27 3.36
C LEU A 29 18.54 -3.67 3.66
N THR A 30 18.68 -2.36 3.59
CA THR A 30 19.96 -1.67 3.85
C THR A 30 20.07 -1.08 5.26
N TYR A 31 19.03 -1.24 6.08
CA TYR A 31 18.92 -0.62 7.41
C TYR A 31 19.05 0.91 7.41
N THR A 32 18.83 1.56 6.26
CA THR A 32 18.99 3.03 6.11
C THR A 32 17.75 3.80 6.53
N LEU A 33 16.59 3.16 6.63
CA LEU A 33 15.34 3.78 7.11
C LEU A 33 15.37 4.13 8.61
N SER A 34 16.39 3.72 9.36
CA SER A 34 16.64 4.22 10.71
C SER A 34 16.84 5.75 10.73
N SER A 35 17.20 6.35 9.59
CA SER A 35 17.30 7.81 9.40
C SER A 35 15.97 8.52 9.20
N CYS A 36 14.86 7.80 9.04
CA CYS A 36 13.51 8.36 8.95
C CYS A 36 12.95 8.72 10.33
N TYR A 37 13.75 9.45 11.12
CA TYR A 37 13.35 10.00 12.41
C TYR A 37 12.97 11.47 12.27
N ILE A 38 11.69 11.78 12.47
CA ILE A 38 11.19 13.16 12.49
C ILE A 38 10.87 13.55 13.93
N SER A 39 10.29 12.64 14.70
CA SER A 39 9.95 12.84 16.11
C SER A 39 9.78 11.49 16.81
N SER A 40 9.60 11.49 18.14
CA SER A 40 9.31 10.28 18.91
C SER A 40 8.05 9.53 18.44
N LYS A 41 7.13 10.24 17.78
CA LYS A 41 5.88 9.69 17.22
C LYS A 41 5.97 9.36 15.73
N ILE A 42 6.97 9.89 15.03
CA ILE A 42 7.17 9.70 13.58
C ILE A 42 8.57 9.12 13.40
N ASN A 43 8.64 7.79 13.38
CA ASN A 43 9.91 7.07 13.43
C ASN A 43 9.79 5.70 12.76
N CYS A 44 10.34 5.55 11.55
CA CYS A 44 10.36 4.28 10.86
C CYS A 44 11.21 3.24 11.59
N GLY A 45 12.34 3.64 12.17
CA GLY A 45 13.24 2.73 12.87
C GLY A 45 12.57 2.00 14.04
N THR A 46 11.75 2.70 14.83
CA THR A 46 10.97 2.08 15.92
C THR A 46 9.95 1.07 15.39
N VAL A 47 9.27 1.41 14.28
CA VAL A 47 8.29 0.51 13.66
C VAL A 47 8.99 -0.75 13.17
N PHE A 48 10.12 -0.62 12.44
CA PHE A 48 10.86 -1.78 11.93
C PHE A 48 11.52 -2.62 13.02
N ALA A 49 12.02 -2.00 14.08
CA ALA A 49 12.63 -2.72 15.20
C ALA A 49 11.60 -3.45 16.08
N SER A 50 10.31 -3.17 15.92
CA SER A 50 9.26 -3.73 16.78
C SER A 50 9.01 -5.23 16.58
N GLY A 51 9.47 -5.82 15.47
CA GLY A 51 9.18 -7.22 15.09
C GLY A 51 7.76 -7.45 14.58
N TYR A 52 6.90 -6.43 14.54
CA TYR A 52 5.53 -6.52 14.04
C TYR A 52 5.38 -6.12 12.56
N THR A 53 6.49 -5.93 11.85
CA THR A 53 6.51 -5.55 10.42
C THR A 53 6.30 -6.73 9.48
N THR A 54 5.84 -7.85 9.99
CA THR A 54 5.59 -9.08 9.23
C THR A 54 4.14 -9.53 9.34
N PHE A 55 3.63 -10.14 8.25
CA PHE A 55 2.33 -10.81 8.25
C PHE A 55 2.43 -12.18 7.54
N PRO A 56 1.86 -13.25 8.08
CA PRO A 56 1.33 -13.32 9.46
C PRO A 56 2.42 -13.10 10.49
N PRO A 57 2.08 -12.78 11.76
CA PRO A 57 3.07 -12.61 12.81
C PRO A 57 3.96 -13.84 12.97
N ALA A 58 5.23 -13.63 13.29
CA ALA A 58 6.20 -14.70 13.45
C ALA A 58 5.68 -15.79 14.42
N GLY A 59 5.79 -17.05 14.02
CA GLY A 59 5.33 -18.19 14.81
C GLY A 59 3.82 -18.44 14.86
N SER A 60 3.00 -17.63 14.15
CA SER A 60 1.54 -17.82 14.10
C SER A 60 1.10 -18.99 13.22
N ILE A 61 1.94 -19.44 12.31
CA ILE A 61 1.71 -20.59 11.43
C ILE A 61 2.79 -21.65 11.73
N PRO A 62 2.42 -22.90 12.05
CA PRO A 62 3.37 -23.99 12.21
C PRO A 62 4.24 -24.15 10.96
N GLY A 63 5.57 -24.10 11.12
CA GLY A 63 6.54 -24.21 10.02
C GLY A 63 6.94 -22.88 9.39
N LEU A 64 6.28 -21.77 9.68
CA LEU A 64 6.68 -20.43 9.28
C LEU A 64 7.28 -19.71 10.51
N HIS A 65 8.60 -19.78 10.66
CA HIS A 65 9.29 -19.19 11.80
C HIS A 65 9.32 -17.67 11.74
N GLU A 66 9.40 -17.12 10.54
CA GLU A 66 9.38 -15.67 10.27
C GLU A 66 8.21 -15.34 9.34
N GLY A 67 7.46 -14.29 9.65
CA GLY A 67 6.42 -13.77 8.75
C GLY A 67 7.02 -13.09 7.52
N ILE A 68 6.18 -12.80 6.53
CA ILE A 68 6.57 -12.05 5.34
C ILE A 68 6.52 -10.57 5.66
N SER A 69 7.62 -9.86 5.42
CA SER A 69 7.72 -8.42 5.69
C SER A 69 6.73 -7.60 4.84
N PHE A 70 6.18 -6.52 5.39
CA PHE A 70 5.16 -5.69 4.71
C PHE A 70 5.64 -5.06 3.41
N TRP A 71 6.93 -4.78 3.25
CA TRP A 71 7.43 -4.26 2.00
C TRP A 71 7.23 -5.22 0.82
N VAL A 72 7.30 -6.55 1.07
CA VAL A 72 7.06 -7.57 0.03
C VAL A 72 5.64 -7.44 -0.52
N TYR A 73 4.66 -7.25 0.37
CA TYR A 73 3.27 -7.03 -0.06
C TYR A 73 3.14 -5.75 -0.88
N GLY A 74 3.78 -4.65 -0.48
CA GLY A 74 3.74 -3.39 -1.23
C GLY A 74 4.35 -3.51 -2.63
N VAL A 75 5.53 -4.14 -2.73
CA VAL A 75 6.24 -4.35 -4.00
C VAL A 75 5.46 -5.27 -4.96
N ILE A 76 4.64 -6.18 -4.46
CA ILE A 76 3.77 -7.02 -5.28
C ILE A 76 2.45 -6.30 -5.58
N TRP A 77 1.84 -5.66 -4.59
CA TRP A 77 0.49 -5.08 -4.68
C TRP A 77 0.38 -3.98 -5.73
N PHE A 78 1.25 -2.98 -5.69
CA PHE A 78 1.15 -1.83 -6.61
C PHE A 78 1.39 -2.16 -8.08
N PRO A 79 2.36 -3.03 -8.47
CA PRO A 79 2.43 -3.55 -9.83
C PRO A 79 1.17 -4.31 -10.27
N VAL A 80 0.59 -5.12 -9.40
CA VAL A 80 -0.67 -5.82 -9.69
C VAL A 80 -1.80 -4.82 -9.87
N CYS A 81 -1.91 -3.78 -9.03
CA CYS A 81 -2.86 -2.67 -9.22
C CYS A 81 -2.68 -2.00 -10.57
N LEU A 82 -1.43 -1.72 -10.97
CA LEU A 82 -1.14 -1.12 -12.28
C LEU A 82 -1.59 -2.01 -13.43
N ILE A 83 -1.28 -3.31 -13.38
CA ILE A 83 -1.65 -4.27 -14.43
C ILE A 83 -3.17 -4.39 -14.55
N VAL A 84 -3.87 -4.59 -13.43
CA VAL A 84 -5.34 -4.70 -13.39
C VAL A 84 -6.00 -3.40 -13.84
N GLY A 85 -5.44 -2.25 -13.41
CA GLY A 85 -5.92 -0.94 -13.83
C GLY A 85 -5.73 -0.69 -15.33
N LEU A 86 -4.57 -1.00 -15.88
CA LEU A 86 -4.31 -0.89 -17.32
C LEU A 86 -5.21 -1.82 -18.13
N TRP A 87 -5.43 -3.04 -17.66
CA TRP A 87 -6.37 -3.96 -18.27
C TRP A 87 -7.80 -3.39 -18.29
N ALA A 88 -8.26 -2.85 -17.15
CA ALA A 88 -9.59 -2.23 -17.05
C ALA A 88 -9.71 -1.02 -17.97
N ILE A 89 -8.71 -0.15 -18.00
CA ILE A 89 -8.68 1.05 -18.88
C ILE A 89 -8.70 0.64 -20.35
N ARG A 90 -7.92 -0.37 -20.76
CA ARG A 90 -7.91 -0.84 -22.15
C ARG A 90 -9.24 -1.46 -22.57
N LYS A 91 -9.88 -2.21 -21.67
CA LYS A 91 -11.13 -2.92 -21.97
C LYS A 91 -12.36 -2.01 -21.91
N TYR A 92 -12.40 -1.04 -21.00
CA TYR A 92 -13.58 -0.24 -20.71
C TYR A 92 -13.40 1.27 -20.95
N GLY A 93 -12.20 1.71 -21.32
CA GLY A 93 -11.87 3.12 -21.55
C GLY A 93 -11.59 3.94 -20.28
N ASN A 94 -11.90 3.40 -19.09
CA ASN A 94 -11.70 4.06 -17.80
C ASN A 94 -11.30 3.04 -16.72
N PRO A 95 -10.83 3.48 -15.55
CA PRO A 95 -10.56 2.60 -14.40
C PRO A 95 -11.89 2.16 -13.77
N ARG A 96 -12.57 1.19 -14.42
CA ARG A 96 -13.93 0.76 -14.10
C ARG A 96 -14.11 0.42 -12.62
N GLY A 97 -14.92 1.22 -11.95
CA GLY A 97 -15.12 1.13 -10.51
C GLY A 97 -15.78 -0.17 -10.06
N SER A 98 -16.65 -0.76 -10.88
CA SER A 98 -17.28 -2.06 -10.59
C SER A 98 -16.27 -3.21 -10.47
N VAL A 99 -15.10 -3.11 -11.11
CA VAL A 99 -14.03 -4.12 -11.08
C VAL A 99 -12.96 -3.74 -10.06
N LEU A 100 -12.51 -2.48 -10.10
CA LEU A 100 -11.35 -2.04 -9.31
C LEU A 100 -11.68 -1.81 -7.85
N VAL A 101 -12.90 -1.33 -7.51
CA VAL A 101 -13.26 -1.05 -6.11
C VAL A 101 -13.20 -2.31 -5.25
N PRO A 102 -13.86 -3.44 -5.58
CA PRO A 102 -13.76 -4.64 -4.76
C PRO A 102 -12.32 -5.18 -4.67
N PHE A 103 -11.54 -5.05 -5.74
CA PHE A 103 -10.14 -5.44 -5.74
C PHE A 103 -9.31 -4.56 -4.79
N LEU A 104 -9.42 -3.22 -4.87
CA LEU A 104 -8.69 -2.30 -4.01
C LEU A 104 -9.13 -2.37 -2.55
N MET A 105 -10.38 -2.75 -2.28
CA MET A 105 -10.87 -2.97 -0.92
C MET A 105 -10.12 -4.09 -0.20
N ILE A 106 -9.59 -5.09 -0.91
CA ILE A 106 -8.73 -6.13 -0.32
C ILE A 106 -7.48 -5.48 0.26
N GLY A 107 -6.82 -4.60 -0.51
CA GLY A 107 -5.67 -3.85 -0.02
C GLY A 107 -6.02 -2.92 1.14
N ASN A 108 -7.16 -2.23 1.09
CA ASN A 108 -7.60 -1.35 2.18
C ASN A 108 -7.84 -2.13 3.49
N ILE A 109 -8.47 -3.30 3.41
CA ILE A 109 -8.67 -4.17 4.58
C ILE A 109 -7.32 -4.64 5.12
N PHE A 110 -6.39 -5.02 4.23
CA PHE A 110 -5.06 -5.44 4.64
C PHE A 110 -4.30 -4.31 5.36
N THR A 111 -4.47 -3.03 4.97
CA THR A 111 -3.81 -1.91 5.65
C THR A 111 -4.31 -1.66 7.07
N LEU A 112 -5.48 -2.18 7.46
CA LEU A 112 -6.00 -2.03 8.82
C LEU A 112 -5.10 -2.74 9.85
N TYR A 113 -4.46 -3.85 9.46
CA TYR A 113 -3.60 -4.61 10.36
C TYR A 113 -2.35 -3.82 10.80
N PRO A 114 -1.49 -3.32 9.89
CA PRO A 114 -0.35 -2.50 10.30
C PRO A 114 -0.78 -1.18 10.96
N TRP A 115 -1.91 -0.61 10.56
CA TRP A 115 -2.47 0.56 11.22
C TRP A 115 -2.85 0.31 12.68
N ASP A 116 -3.45 -0.84 12.98
CA ASP A 116 -3.77 -1.25 14.36
C ASP A 116 -2.51 -1.45 15.20
N ILE A 117 -1.45 -2.01 14.62
CA ILE A 117 -0.14 -2.16 15.27
C ILE A 117 0.45 -0.79 15.64
N GLU A 118 0.49 0.15 14.70
CA GLU A 118 1.04 1.50 14.92
C GLU A 118 0.28 2.24 16.02
N ILE A 119 -1.05 2.12 16.08
CA ILE A 119 -1.88 2.80 17.08
C ILE A 119 -1.84 2.11 18.42
N ARG A 120 -2.12 0.81 18.47
CA ARG A 120 -2.38 0.10 19.75
C ARG A 120 -1.12 -0.49 20.36
N ILE A 121 -0.27 -1.10 19.53
CA ILE A 121 0.91 -1.80 20.04
C ILE A 121 2.07 -0.83 20.23
N LEU A 122 2.30 0.06 19.27
CA LEU A 122 3.39 1.03 19.30
C LEU A 122 3.02 2.36 19.96
N GLY A 123 1.81 2.47 20.51
CA GLY A 123 1.37 3.65 21.25
C GLY A 123 1.28 4.92 20.40
N GLY A 124 0.95 4.81 19.12
CA GLY A 124 0.83 5.90 18.16
C GLY A 124 2.18 6.34 17.59
N VAL A 125 3.09 5.41 17.35
CA VAL A 125 4.31 5.65 16.58
C VAL A 125 4.06 5.24 15.14
N TYR A 126 4.25 6.16 14.19
CA TYR A 126 3.93 5.97 12.79
C TYR A 126 5.18 5.95 11.92
N CYS A 127 5.18 5.07 10.92
CA CYS A 127 6.14 5.10 9.83
C CYS A 127 5.57 5.92 8.66
N PRO A 128 6.12 7.12 8.33
CA PRO A 128 5.56 7.95 7.26
C PRO A 128 5.58 7.29 5.90
N VAL A 129 6.53 6.39 5.64
CA VAL A 129 6.61 5.62 4.39
C VAL A 129 5.44 4.62 4.31
N CYS A 130 5.16 3.89 5.41
CA CYS A 130 4.03 2.97 5.48
C CYS A 130 2.70 3.71 5.31
N VAL A 131 2.52 4.81 6.07
CA VAL A 131 1.32 5.65 6.01
C VAL A 131 1.11 6.20 4.58
N SER A 132 2.18 6.59 3.87
CA SER A 132 2.07 7.03 2.48
C SER A 132 1.49 5.94 1.56
N LEU A 133 1.89 4.68 1.73
CA LEU A 133 1.36 3.54 0.96
C LEU A 133 -0.13 3.32 1.23
N TYR A 134 -0.57 3.47 2.48
CA TYR A 134 -2.00 3.37 2.83
C TYR A 134 -2.81 4.46 2.15
N PHE A 135 -2.36 5.72 2.22
CA PHE A 135 -3.02 6.85 1.58
C PHE A 135 -3.09 6.69 0.06
N ILE A 136 -2.01 6.25 -0.59
CA ILE A 136 -2.02 5.98 -2.04
C ILE A 136 -3.12 4.97 -2.39
N ASN A 137 -3.23 3.87 -1.65
CA ASN A 137 -4.25 2.85 -1.89
C ASN A 137 -5.68 3.40 -1.68
N TYR A 138 -5.91 4.20 -0.63
CA TYR A 138 -7.20 4.87 -0.40
C TYR A 138 -7.55 5.83 -1.53
N ILE A 139 -6.61 6.68 -1.98
CA ILE A 139 -6.85 7.63 -3.07
C ILE A 139 -7.16 6.87 -4.38
N MET A 140 -6.45 5.77 -4.67
CA MET A 140 -6.75 4.92 -5.81
C MET A 140 -8.17 4.37 -5.75
N THR A 141 -8.64 3.99 -4.57
CA THR A 141 -10.02 3.54 -4.35
C THR A 141 -11.03 4.66 -4.61
N PHE A 142 -10.75 5.89 -4.16
CA PHE A 142 -11.60 7.06 -4.46
C PHE A 142 -11.65 7.36 -5.96
N VAL A 143 -10.53 7.29 -6.68
CA VAL A 143 -10.48 7.48 -8.14
C VAL A 143 -11.33 6.41 -8.86
N ALA A 144 -11.25 5.16 -8.40
CA ALA A 144 -12.07 4.07 -8.94
C ALA A 144 -13.56 4.26 -8.63
N LEU A 145 -13.93 4.71 -7.42
CA LEU A 145 -15.31 5.04 -7.05
C LEU A 145 -15.88 6.18 -7.90
N ALA A 146 -15.09 7.25 -8.11
CA ALA A 146 -15.49 8.35 -8.98
C ALA A 146 -15.72 7.89 -10.44
N SER A 147 -15.04 6.83 -10.87
CA SER A 147 -15.28 6.24 -12.20
C SER A 147 -16.58 5.44 -12.25
N ARG A 148 -17.03 4.85 -11.14
CA ARG A 148 -18.30 4.12 -11.05
C ARG A 148 -19.51 5.04 -11.25
N SER A 149 -19.47 6.24 -10.70
CA SER A 149 -20.58 7.21 -10.81
C SER A 149 -20.83 7.70 -12.25
N SER A 150 -19.87 7.51 -13.16
CA SER A 150 -20.03 7.84 -14.59
C SER A 150 -20.49 6.65 -15.44
N GLU A 151 -20.68 5.48 -14.82
CA GLU A 151 -21.19 4.26 -15.48
C GLU A 151 -22.72 4.13 -15.35
N ALA A 152 -23.36 4.93 -14.48
CA ALA A 152 -24.81 5.01 -14.29
C ALA A 152 -25.44 6.09 -15.17
#